data_e9bf3fd86610f9d8d77039fe707fd4a8
#
_entry.id   e9bf3fd86610f9d8d77039fe707fd4a8
#
_cell.length_a   1.000
_cell.length_b   1.000
_cell.length_c   1.000
_cell.angle_alpha   90.00
_cell.angle_beta   90.00
_cell.angle_gamma   90.00
#
_symmetry.space_group_name_H-M   'P 1'
#
loop_
_entity.id
_entity.type
_entity.pdbx_description
1 polymer ?
#
loop_
_entity_poly.entity_id
_entity_poly.type
_entity_poly.pdbx_seq_one_letter_code
_entity_poly.pdbx_strand_id
1 'polypeptide(L)'
;INTQKFLISHLISQLQNPTPKMNISIIITQEEHYKDSQEICDTIELSALLRGTGIAKRTPDYIQKKMENKDAVIALDNGKFAGFCYIESWQHGKFVAHSGLIVHPDYRNLGLAKKIKSFVFDYSLQKFPEAKVFGITTGLAVMKINSDLGYKPVPFSELTTDPTFWAGCKTCTNFEILKSKDNKMCLCTGMLYDPKEKPKDPPKHPFNIRVLNRLKSIKEALFLKK
;
A
#
# COMPACT_ATOMS: atom_id res chain seq x y z
N ILE A 1 -2.25 32.44 42.55
CA ILE A 1 -2.64 33.07 41.24
C ILE A 1 -1.49 33.02 40.22
N ASN A 2 -0.21 32.96 40.66
CA ASN A 2 0.94 32.96 39.75
C ASN A 2 1.26 31.60 39.10
N THR A 3 0.99 30.51 39.79
CA THR A 3 1.34 29.14 39.32
C THR A 3 0.47 28.69 38.12
N GLN A 4 -0.81 29.06 38.11
CA GLN A 4 -1.72 28.74 37.00
C GLN A 4 -1.39 29.53 35.72
N LYS A 5 -1.00 30.79 35.85
CA LYS A 5 -0.55 31.60 34.69
C LYS A 5 0.75 31.04 34.08
N PHE A 6 1.67 30.54 34.92
CA PHE A 6 2.94 29.95 34.45
C PHE A 6 2.71 28.63 33.72
N LEU A 7 1.80 27.77 34.21
CA LEU A 7 1.43 26.52 33.52
C LEU A 7 0.72 26.77 32.20
N ILE A 8 -0.17 27.74 32.13
CA ILE A 8 -0.87 28.11 30.91
C ILE A 8 0.12 28.71 29.85
N SER A 9 1.04 29.58 30.27
CA SER A 9 2.06 30.14 29.36
C SER A 9 3.03 29.06 28.85
N HIS A 10 3.37 28.07 29.66
CA HIS A 10 4.22 26.94 29.24
C HIS A 10 3.48 26.00 28.29
N LEU A 11 2.20 25.73 28.52
CA LEU A 11 1.34 24.99 27.58
C LEU A 11 1.15 25.74 26.24
N ILE A 12 0.96 27.04 26.27
CA ILE A 12 0.83 27.88 25.07
C ILE A 12 2.16 27.93 24.29
N SER A 13 3.31 27.98 24.97
CA SER A 13 4.62 27.95 24.30
C SER A 13 4.92 26.61 23.65
N GLN A 14 4.41 25.49 24.19
CA GLN A 14 4.52 24.17 23.56
C GLN A 14 3.57 24.00 22.35
N LEU A 15 2.43 24.70 22.35
CA LEU A 15 1.50 24.75 21.21
C LEU A 15 1.97 25.65 20.06
N GLN A 16 2.92 26.56 20.32
CA GLN A 16 3.47 27.49 19.33
C GLN A 16 4.75 26.98 18.65
N ASN A 17 5.29 25.83 19.04
CA ASN A 17 6.35 25.21 18.26
C ASN A 17 5.78 24.78 16.90
N PRO A 18 6.23 25.36 15.77
CA PRO A 18 5.80 24.90 14.46
C PRO A 18 6.10 23.40 14.39
N THR A 19 5.08 22.59 14.08
CA THR A 19 5.29 21.18 13.77
C THR A 19 6.45 21.10 12.78
N PRO A 20 7.52 20.34 13.07
CA PRO A 20 8.68 20.30 12.20
C PRO A 20 8.21 19.97 10.79
N LYS A 21 8.57 20.83 9.83
CA LYS A 21 8.18 20.65 8.43
C LYS A 21 8.76 19.33 7.95
N MET A 22 7.91 18.34 7.73
CA MET A 22 8.32 17.04 7.20
C MET A 22 8.96 17.24 5.82
N ASN A 23 10.14 16.70 5.63
CA ASN A 23 10.87 16.69 4.36
C ASN A 23 10.96 15.26 3.83
N ILE A 24 9.87 14.80 3.23
CA ILE A 24 9.76 13.42 2.74
C ILE A 24 10.43 13.30 1.38
N SER A 25 11.43 12.44 1.30
CA SER A 25 12.01 11.93 0.06
C SER A 25 11.57 10.48 -0.18
N ILE A 26 11.36 10.11 -1.45
CA ILE A 26 11.06 8.72 -1.85
C ILE A 26 12.07 8.36 -2.93
N ILE A 27 12.87 7.34 -2.66
CA ILE A 27 14.01 6.97 -3.49
C ILE A 27 14.15 5.46 -3.63
N ILE A 28 14.84 5.02 -4.68
CA ILE A 28 15.33 3.64 -4.77
C ILE A 28 16.42 3.45 -3.71
N THR A 29 16.34 2.34 -3.00
CA THR A 29 17.27 2.05 -1.88
C THR A 29 18.73 2.01 -2.31
N GLN A 30 19.60 2.45 -1.40
CA GLN A 30 21.05 2.44 -1.50
C GLN A 30 21.64 1.66 -0.30
N GLU A 31 22.94 1.43 -0.29
CA GLU A 31 23.63 0.67 0.77
C GLU A 31 23.40 1.26 2.17
N GLU A 32 23.39 2.58 2.28
CA GLU A 32 23.16 3.30 3.54
C GLU A 32 21.82 2.99 4.22
N HIS A 33 20.84 2.42 3.45
CA HIS A 33 19.51 2.06 3.95
C HIS A 33 19.42 0.62 4.45
N TYR A 34 20.47 -0.20 4.30
CA TYR A 34 20.46 -1.61 4.75
C TYR A 34 20.25 -1.73 6.26
N LYS A 35 20.72 -0.75 7.02
CA LYS A 35 20.50 -0.62 8.47
C LYS A 35 19.02 -0.59 8.86
N ASP A 36 18.13 -0.13 7.96
CA ASP A 36 16.70 0.03 8.23
C ASP A 36 15.93 -1.30 8.05
N SER A 37 16.59 -2.37 7.58
CA SER A 37 15.95 -3.66 7.26
C SER A 37 15.21 -4.28 8.44
N GLN A 38 15.77 -4.19 9.66
CA GLN A 38 15.12 -4.69 10.86
C GLN A 38 13.86 -3.87 11.20
N GLU A 39 13.98 -2.53 11.21
CA GLU A 39 12.85 -1.64 11.51
C GLU A 39 11.70 -1.80 10.51
N ILE A 40 12.02 -2.04 9.23
CA ILE A 40 11.04 -2.34 8.18
C ILE A 40 10.29 -3.63 8.51
N CYS A 41 11.00 -4.71 8.86
CA CYS A 41 10.39 -5.99 9.24
C CYS A 41 9.48 -5.85 10.45
N ASP A 42 9.95 -5.19 11.50
CA ASP A 42 9.20 -4.97 12.74
C ASP A 42 7.94 -4.14 12.49
N THR A 43 8.04 -3.11 11.65
CA THR A 43 6.91 -2.26 11.25
C THR A 43 5.87 -3.05 10.46
N ILE A 44 6.29 -3.95 9.56
CA ILE A 44 5.41 -4.84 8.81
C ILE A 44 4.68 -5.79 9.77
N GLU A 45 5.40 -6.47 10.67
CA GLU A 45 4.83 -7.43 11.60
C GLU A 45 3.84 -6.77 12.58
N LEU A 46 4.24 -5.68 13.22
CA LEU A 46 3.37 -4.91 14.12
C LEU A 46 2.09 -4.45 13.41
N SER A 47 2.23 -3.97 12.18
CA SER A 47 1.07 -3.52 11.39
C SER A 47 0.12 -4.66 11.02
N ALA A 48 0.61 -5.87 10.83
CA ALA A 48 -0.20 -7.06 10.58
C ALA A 48 -0.97 -7.46 11.84
N LEU A 49 -0.29 -7.50 12.98
CA LEU A 49 -0.88 -7.81 14.29
C LEU A 49 -2.01 -6.84 14.64
N LEU A 50 -1.77 -5.53 14.54
CA LEU A 50 -2.75 -4.50 14.86
C LEU A 50 -4.01 -4.54 13.98
N ARG A 51 -3.88 -4.99 12.74
CA ARG A 51 -5.02 -5.10 11.80
C ARG A 51 -5.73 -6.44 11.86
N GLY A 52 -5.17 -7.43 12.54
CA GLY A 52 -5.69 -8.79 12.54
C GLY A 52 -5.69 -9.44 11.16
N THR A 53 -4.83 -8.95 10.24
CA THR A 53 -4.77 -9.43 8.85
C THR A 53 -3.53 -10.27 8.62
N GLY A 54 -3.65 -11.29 7.78
CA GLY A 54 -2.49 -12.06 7.36
C GLY A 54 -1.53 -11.20 6.53
N ILE A 55 -0.25 -11.25 6.90
CA ILE A 55 0.85 -10.78 6.08
C ILE A 55 1.97 -11.82 6.16
N ALA A 56 2.63 -12.09 5.06
CA ALA A 56 3.75 -13.00 5.08
C ALA A 56 4.94 -12.36 5.81
N LYS A 57 5.54 -13.09 6.75
CA LYS A 57 6.73 -12.63 7.49
C LYS A 57 7.92 -12.43 6.56
N ARG A 58 8.73 -11.44 6.86
CA ARG A 58 9.98 -11.13 6.16
C ARG A 58 11.13 -11.11 7.15
N THR A 59 12.32 -11.50 6.70
CA THR A 59 13.55 -11.38 7.47
C THR A 59 14.33 -10.15 7.02
N PRO A 60 15.17 -9.56 7.90
CA PRO A 60 16.03 -8.43 7.52
C PRO A 60 16.91 -8.76 6.32
N ASP A 61 17.52 -9.95 6.27
CA ASP A 61 18.34 -10.39 5.14
C ASP A 61 17.57 -10.42 3.82
N TYR A 62 16.30 -10.87 3.87
CA TYR A 62 15.44 -10.87 2.69
C TYR A 62 15.15 -9.46 2.20
N ILE A 63 14.84 -8.53 3.11
CA ILE A 63 14.61 -7.12 2.77
C ILE A 63 15.88 -6.47 2.24
N GLN A 64 17.03 -6.69 2.91
CA GLN A 64 18.32 -6.18 2.45
C GLN A 64 18.64 -6.65 1.03
N LYS A 65 18.41 -7.93 0.72
CA LYS A 65 18.63 -8.47 -0.62
C LYS A 65 17.77 -7.77 -1.68
N LYS A 66 16.53 -7.37 -1.35
CA LYS A 66 15.71 -6.54 -2.26
C LYS A 66 16.30 -5.15 -2.47
N MET A 67 16.91 -4.58 -1.44
CA MET A 67 17.59 -3.29 -1.55
C MET A 67 18.85 -3.38 -2.42
N GLU A 68 19.69 -4.41 -2.21
CA GLU A 68 20.90 -4.70 -2.99
C GLU A 68 20.61 -4.81 -4.48
N ASN A 69 19.53 -5.52 -4.83
CA ASN A 69 19.09 -5.73 -6.21
C ASN A 69 18.43 -4.49 -6.85
N LYS A 70 18.31 -3.36 -6.11
CA LYS A 70 17.56 -2.19 -6.55
C LYS A 70 16.09 -2.53 -6.85
N ASP A 71 15.52 -3.46 -6.08
CA ASP A 71 14.12 -3.87 -6.18
C ASP A 71 13.25 -3.21 -5.09
N ALA A 72 13.80 -2.28 -4.33
CA ALA A 72 13.13 -1.65 -3.20
C ALA A 72 13.15 -0.13 -3.26
N VAL A 73 12.09 0.47 -2.73
CA VAL A 73 11.87 1.91 -2.59
C VAL A 73 11.67 2.21 -1.12
N ILE A 74 12.34 3.25 -0.63
CA ILE A 74 12.23 3.74 0.74
C ILE A 74 11.74 5.20 0.74
N ALA A 75 10.87 5.51 1.69
CA ALA A 75 10.50 6.87 2.03
C ALA A 75 11.20 7.28 3.32
N LEU A 76 11.81 8.46 3.31
CA LEU A 76 12.58 8.99 4.43
C LEU A 76 12.08 10.39 4.77
N ASP A 77 12.01 10.72 6.05
CA ASP A 77 11.85 12.07 6.56
C ASP A 77 13.14 12.57 7.18
N ASN A 78 13.87 13.47 6.51
CA ASN A 78 15.19 13.93 6.96
C ASN A 78 16.15 12.75 7.28
N GLY A 79 16.13 11.70 6.45
CA GLY A 79 16.96 10.52 6.60
C GLY A 79 16.41 9.46 7.58
N LYS A 80 15.27 9.69 8.24
CA LYS A 80 14.61 8.72 9.12
C LYS A 80 13.61 7.89 8.33
N PHE A 81 13.54 6.59 8.60
CA PHE A 81 12.59 5.68 7.96
C PHE A 81 11.13 6.13 8.14
N ALA A 82 10.40 6.26 7.04
CA ALA A 82 9.00 6.67 7.01
C ALA A 82 8.09 5.66 6.29
N GLY A 83 8.64 4.88 5.34
CA GLY A 83 7.86 3.87 4.64
C GLY A 83 8.68 3.11 3.60
N PHE A 84 8.12 2.00 3.11
CA PHE A 84 8.83 1.06 2.24
C PHE A 84 7.90 0.32 1.30
N CYS A 85 8.42 -0.12 0.17
CA CYS A 85 7.79 -1.06 -0.75
C CYS A 85 8.87 -1.72 -1.61
N TYR A 86 8.65 -2.97 -2.02
CA TYR A 86 9.57 -3.64 -2.94
C TYR A 86 8.82 -4.35 -4.07
N ILE A 87 9.56 -4.68 -5.13
CA ILE A 87 9.08 -5.40 -6.30
C ILE A 87 9.73 -6.77 -6.41
N GLU A 88 9.03 -7.68 -7.07
CA GLU A 88 9.52 -9.02 -7.41
C GLU A 88 9.06 -9.37 -8.81
N SER A 89 10.00 -9.76 -9.66
CA SER A 89 9.68 -10.22 -11.02
C SER A 89 9.51 -11.75 -11.05
N TRP A 90 8.53 -12.21 -11.82
CA TRP A 90 8.15 -13.61 -11.94
C TRP A 90 8.02 -14.01 -13.41
N GLN A 91 8.20 -15.30 -13.69
CA GLN A 91 8.06 -15.84 -15.05
C GLN A 91 8.87 -15.05 -16.08
N HIS A 92 10.18 -14.86 -15.80
CA HIS A 92 11.11 -14.12 -16.66
C HIS A 92 10.64 -12.69 -16.97
N GLY A 93 10.14 -11.99 -15.98
CA GLY A 93 9.72 -10.58 -16.11
C GLY A 93 8.34 -10.36 -16.73
N LYS A 94 7.54 -11.43 -16.94
CA LYS A 94 6.15 -11.29 -17.43
C LYS A 94 5.24 -10.69 -16.37
N PHE A 95 5.53 -10.92 -15.10
CA PHE A 95 4.79 -10.40 -13.97
C PHE A 95 5.72 -9.69 -12.99
N VAL A 96 5.26 -8.58 -12.45
CA VAL A 96 5.93 -7.85 -11.35
C VAL A 96 4.96 -7.70 -10.19
N ALA A 97 5.30 -8.28 -9.05
CA ALA A 97 4.54 -8.12 -7.82
C ALA A 97 5.01 -6.89 -7.03
N HIS A 98 4.09 -6.08 -6.54
CA HIS A 98 4.38 -5.07 -5.52
C HIS A 98 4.08 -5.65 -4.14
N SER A 99 5.10 -5.73 -3.31
CA SER A 99 5.06 -6.38 -1.99
C SER A 99 5.57 -5.46 -0.89
N GLY A 100 5.19 -5.75 0.36
CA GLY A 100 5.72 -5.08 1.54
C GLY A 100 5.42 -3.59 1.65
N LEU A 101 4.36 -3.07 1.00
CA LEU A 101 3.96 -1.68 1.16
C LEU A 101 3.61 -1.40 2.63
N ILE A 102 4.43 -0.59 3.26
CA ILE A 102 4.28 -0.21 4.66
C ILE A 102 4.59 1.27 4.87
N VAL A 103 3.89 1.90 5.80
CA VAL A 103 4.17 3.26 6.29
C VAL A 103 4.32 3.18 7.80
N HIS A 104 5.42 3.74 8.30
CA HIS A 104 5.68 3.82 9.73
C HIS A 104 4.51 4.53 10.44
N PRO A 105 4.10 4.11 11.64
CA PRO A 105 2.94 4.66 12.35
C PRO A 105 2.88 6.19 12.40
N ASP A 106 4.01 6.85 12.65
CA ASP A 106 4.11 8.31 12.79
C ASP A 106 3.79 9.08 11.48
N TYR A 107 3.86 8.40 10.32
CA TYR A 107 3.66 9.01 9.00
C TYR A 107 2.36 8.57 8.32
N ARG A 108 1.46 7.89 9.08
CA ARG A 108 0.16 7.47 8.54
C ARG A 108 -0.80 8.64 8.36
N ASN A 109 -1.83 8.43 7.54
CA ASN A 109 -2.87 9.42 7.21
C ASN A 109 -2.37 10.69 6.48
N LEU A 110 -1.10 10.71 6.04
CA LEU A 110 -0.46 11.81 5.30
C LEU A 110 -0.37 11.55 3.79
N GLY A 111 -1.06 10.51 3.30
CA GLY A 111 -1.03 10.13 1.89
C GLY A 111 0.28 9.46 1.44
N LEU A 112 1.21 9.15 2.36
CA LEU A 112 2.54 8.62 2.02
C LEU A 112 2.47 7.27 1.32
N ALA A 113 1.56 6.36 1.73
CA ALA A 113 1.37 5.08 1.04
C ALA A 113 1.04 5.26 -0.45
N LYS A 114 0.21 6.25 -0.82
CA LYS A 114 -0.12 6.56 -2.20
C LYS A 114 1.12 7.04 -2.97
N LYS A 115 1.92 7.92 -2.37
CA LYS A 115 3.15 8.44 -2.99
C LYS A 115 4.18 7.33 -3.23
N ILE A 116 4.43 6.47 -2.22
CA ILE A 116 5.33 5.31 -2.37
C ILE A 116 4.81 4.38 -3.46
N LYS A 117 3.51 4.09 -3.47
CA LYS A 117 2.91 3.18 -4.45
C LYS A 117 2.97 3.74 -5.87
N SER A 118 2.74 5.04 -6.08
CA SER A 118 2.94 5.67 -7.38
C SER A 118 4.40 5.57 -7.83
N PHE A 119 5.34 5.90 -6.96
CA PHE A 119 6.77 5.85 -7.29
C PHE A 119 7.20 4.42 -7.71
N VAL A 120 6.83 3.40 -6.92
CA VAL A 120 7.20 2.02 -7.23
C VAL A 120 6.49 1.50 -8.49
N PHE A 121 5.31 2.01 -8.80
CA PHE A 121 4.57 1.68 -10.00
C PHE A 121 5.30 2.22 -11.25
N ASP A 122 5.64 3.51 -11.26
CA ASP A 122 6.38 4.12 -12.36
C ASP A 122 7.76 3.46 -12.53
N TYR A 123 8.45 3.17 -11.43
CA TYR A 123 9.71 2.44 -11.44
C TYR A 123 9.58 1.04 -12.04
N SER A 124 8.49 0.33 -11.71
CA SER A 124 8.23 -1.00 -12.27
C SER A 124 8.00 -0.96 -13.78
N LEU A 125 7.26 0.03 -14.27
CA LEU A 125 7.03 0.20 -15.72
C LEU A 125 8.31 0.60 -16.48
N GLN A 126 9.20 1.35 -15.85
CA GLN A 126 10.52 1.66 -16.44
C GLN A 126 11.42 0.42 -16.51
N LYS A 127 11.46 -0.37 -15.44
CA LYS A 127 12.33 -1.55 -15.34
C LYS A 127 11.80 -2.75 -16.11
N PHE A 128 10.46 -2.88 -16.24
CA PHE A 128 9.75 -3.99 -16.87
C PHE A 128 8.56 -3.48 -17.72
N PRO A 129 8.79 -2.82 -18.86
CA PRO A 129 7.74 -2.09 -19.60
C PRO A 129 6.60 -2.97 -20.12
N GLU A 130 6.86 -4.25 -20.35
CA GLU A 130 5.88 -5.20 -20.87
C GLU A 130 5.22 -6.08 -19.78
N ALA A 131 5.66 -5.92 -18.53
CA ALA A 131 5.19 -6.78 -17.44
C ALA A 131 3.78 -6.39 -16.97
N LYS A 132 3.00 -7.39 -16.65
CA LYS A 132 1.79 -7.21 -15.83
C LYS A 132 2.18 -6.90 -14.40
N VAL A 133 1.75 -5.77 -13.88
CA VAL A 133 2.05 -5.38 -12.49
C VAL A 133 0.90 -5.75 -11.58
N PHE A 134 1.19 -6.45 -10.47
CA PHE A 134 0.13 -6.95 -9.60
C PHE A 134 0.46 -6.84 -8.11
N GLY A 135 -0.54 -7.07 -7.29
CA GLY A 135 -0.41 -7.25 -5.85
C GLY A 135 -1.61 -7.99 -5.29
N ILE A 136 -1.44 -8.64 -4.16
CA ILE A 136 -2.52 -9.26 -3.41
C ILE A 136 -2.67 -8.56 -2.06
N THR A 137 -3.89 -8.23 -1.66
CA THR A 137 -4.13 -7.46 -0.43
C THR A 137 -5.50 -7.75 0.19
N THR A 138 -5.58 -7.67 1.52
CA THR A 138 -6.84 -7.62 2.28
C THR A 138 -7.24 -6.17 2.60
N GLY A 139 -6.36 -5.19 2.35
CA GLY A 139 -6.54 -3.80 2.78
C GLY A 139 -7.31 -2.96 1.77
N LEU A 140 -8.52 -2.50 2.13
CA LEU A 140 -9.35 -1.64 1.29
C LEU A 140 -8.61 -0.35 0.84
N ALA A 141 -7.81 0.25 1.72
CA ALA A 141 -7.01 1.43 1.39
C ALA A 141 -5.99 1.14 0.26
N VAL A 142 -5.34 -0.03 0.31
CA VAL A 142 -4.40 -0.47 -0.73
C VAL A 142 -5.14 -0.78 -2.04
N MET A 143 -6.32 -1.43 -1.98
CA MET A 143 -7.16 -1.65 -3.15
C MET A 143 -7.51 -0.34 -3.84
N LYS A 144 -7.91 0.69 -3.07
CA LYS A 144 -8.22 2.02 -3.60
C LYS A 144 -7.01 2.67 -4.28
N ILE A 145 -5.85 2.63 -3.64
CA ILE A 145 -4.60 3.16 -4.23
C ILE A 145 -4.27 2.43 -5.53
N ASN A 146 -4.40 1.10 -5.56
CA ASN A 146 -4.17 0.31 -6.77
C ASN A 146 -5.18 0.67 -7.88
N SER A 147 -6.47 0.80 -7.55
CA SER A 147 -7.49 1.21 -8.53
C SER A 147 -7.23 2.60 -9.11
N ASP A 148 -6.78 3.55 -8.29
CA ASP A 148 -6.37 4.90 -8.74
C ASP A 148 -5.20 4.84 -9.75
N LEU A 149 -4.35 3.80 -9.67
CA LEU A 149 -3.23 3.55 -10.59
C LEU A 149 -3.63 2.68 -11.80
N GLY A 150 -4.90 2.34 -11.94
CA GLY A 150 -5.42 1.57 -13.07
C GLY A 150 -5.39 0.05 -12.90
N TYR A 151 -5.05 -0.47 -11.72
CA TYR A 151 -5.21 -1.90 -11.45
C TYR A 151 -6.69 -2.27 -11.38
N LYS A 152 -7.00 -3.48 -11.81
CA LYS A 152 -8.33 -4.07 -11.72
C LYS A 152 -8.31 -5.26 -10.77
N PRO A 153 -9.38 -5.51 -10.00
CA PRO A 153 -9.53 -6.75 -9.26
C PRO A 153 -9.65 -7.92 -10.24
N VAL A 154 -8.90 -8.98 -9.97
CA VAL A 154 -8.86 -10.19 -10.81
C VAL A 154 -8.82 -11.45 -9.93
N PRO A 155 -9.33 -12.59 -10.43
CA PRO A 155 -9.10 -13.88 -9.80
C PRO A 155 -7.61 -14.24 -9.81
N PHE A 156 -7.17 -15.06 -8.85
CA PHE A 156 -5.76 -15.45 -8.73
C PHE A 156 -5.25 -16.23 -9.95
N SER A 157 -6.13 -16.83 -10.73
CA SER A 157 -5.79 -17.50 -11.99
C SER A 157 -5.23 -16.56 -13.07
N GLU A 158 -5.45 -15.27 -12.96
CA GLU A 158 -4.88 -14.25 -13.86
C GLU A 158 -3.52 -13.71 -13.40
N LEU A 159 -3.10 -14.07 -12.19
CA LEU A 159 -1.80 -13.71 -11.64
C LEU A 159 -0.74 -14.73 -12.07
N THR A 160 0.49 -14.55 -11.57
CA THR A 160 1.57 -15.51 -11.85
C THR A 160 1.23 -16.92 -11.36
N THR A 161 1.55 -17.92 -12.15
CA THR A 161 1.46 -19.34 -11.79
C THR A 161 2.73 -19.87 -11.14
N ASP A 162 3.74 -19.01 -10.91
CA ASP A 162 5.01 -19.42 -10.32
C ASP A 162 4.81 -19.92 -8.89
N PRO A 163 5.15 -21.18 -8.59
CA PRO A 163 4.93 -21.75 -7.27
C PRO A 163 5.76 -21.07 -6.18
N THR A 164 6.88 -20.42 -6.55
CA THR A 164 7.75 -19.71 -5.61
C THR A 164 7.06 -18.45 -5.09
N PHE A 165 6.29 -17.74 -5.93
CA PHE A 165 5.46 -16.64 -5.48
C PHE A 165 4.46 -17.09 -4.40
N TRP A 166 3.73 -18.15 -4.67
CA TRP A 166 2.70 -18.69 -3.75
C TRP A 166 3.30 -19.28 -2.48
N ALA A 167 4.52 -19.85 -2.57
CA ALA A 167 5.27 -20.29 -1.41
C ALA A 167 5.60 -19.16 -0.43
N GLY A 168 5.69 -17.91 -0.90
CA GLY A 168 5.84 -16.74 -0.07
C GLY A 168 4.68 -16.51 0.91
N CYS A 169 3.50 -17.08 0.64
CA CYS A 169 2.35 -17.02 1.54
C CYS A 169 2.39 -18.01 2.72
N LYS A 170 3.35 -18.94 2.77
CA LYS A 170 3.43 -20.02 3.80
C LYS A 170 3.45 -19.49 5.24
N THR A 171 3.99 -18.32 5.47
CA THR A 171 4.07 -17.70 6.80
C THR A 171 2.86 -16.81 7.13
N CYS A 172 1.90 -16.71 6.22
CA CYS A 172 0.68 -15.93 6.41
C CYS A 172 -0.37 -16.74 7.19
N THR A 173 -1.08 -16.11 8.10
CA THR A 173 -2.19 -16.74 8.88
C THR A 173 -3.30 -17.28 7.99
N ASN A 174 -3.47 -16.76 6.76
CA ASN A 174 -4.47 -17.21 5.80
C ASN A 174 -3.97 -18.33 4.87
N PHE A 175 -2.78 -18.89 5.12
CA PHE A 175 -2.17 -19.87 4.21
C PHE A 175 -3.01 -21.13 4.03
N GLU A 176 -3.63 -21.64 5.09
CA GLU A 176 -4.47 -22.85 4.99
C GLU A 176 -5.68 -22.65 4.07
N ILE A 177 -6.24 -21.42 4.01
CA ILE A 177 -7.32 -21.10 3.05
C ILE A 177 -6.78 -21.18 1.62
N LEU A 178 -5.64 -20.55 1.37
CA LEU A 178 -4.99 -20.56 0.05
C LEU A 178 -4.67 -21.99 -0.41
N LYS A 179 -4.07 -22.77 0.48
CA LYS A 179 -3.70 -24.17 0.25
C LYS A 179 -4.92 -25.05 -0.05
N SER A 180 -6.01 -24.90 0.72
CA SER A 180 -7.25 -25.67 0.52
C SER A 180 -7.95 -25.38 -0.81
N LYS A 181 -7.55 -24.32 -1.51
CA LYS A 181 -8.08 -23.88 -2.80
C LYS A 181 -7.06 -23.94 -3.94
N ASP A 182 -6.01 -24.76 -3.80
CA ASP A 182 -4.96 -24.95 -4.81
C ASP A 182 -4.37 -23.62 -5.32
N ASN A 183 -4.13 -22.67 -4.42
CA ASN A 183 -3.66 -21.30 -4.71
C ASN A 183 -4.59 -20.44 -5.60
N LYS A 184 -5.85 -20.86 -5.78
CA LYS A 184 -6.81 -20.17 -6.66
C LYS A 184 -7.64 -19.11 -5.93
N MET A 185 -7.69 -19.14 -4.59
CA MET A 185 -8.48 -18.21 -3.79
C MET A 185 -7.94 -18.07 -2.37
N CYS A 186 -8.03 -16.86 -1.82
CA CYS A 186 -7.72 -16.53 -0.44
C CYS A 186 -8.60 -15.35 0.01
N LEU A 187 -8.43 -14.86 1.25
CA LEU A 187 -9.06 -13.62 1.73
C LEU A 187 -8.46 -12.35 1.08
N CYS A 188 -7.31 -12.47 0.43
CA CYS A 188 -6.74 -11.38 -0.35
C CYS A 188 -7.49 -11.19 -1.68
N THR A 189 -7.58 -9.95 -2.13
CA THR A 189 -8.00 -9.61 -3.49
C THR A 189 -6.76 -9.49 -4.38
N GLY A 190 -6.74 -10.18 -5.52
CA GLY A 190 -5.78 -9.96 -6.58
C GLY A 190 -6.09 -8.64 -7.30
N MET A 191 -5.08 -7.81 -7.49
CA MET A 191 -5.18 -6.54 -8.23
C MET A 191 -4.12 -6.55 -9.31
N LEU A 192 -4.51 -6.39 -10.58
CA LEU A 192 -3.65 -6.50 -11.75
C LEU A 192 -3.73 -5.25 -12.63
N TYR A 193 -2.58 -4.74 -13.03
CA TYR A 193 -2.43 -3.77 -14.12
C TYR A 193 -1.77 -4.47 -15.32
N ASP A 194 -2.40 -4.41 -16.48
CA ASP A 194 -1.84 -4.91 -17.74
C ASP A 194 -1.53 -3.71 -18.66
N PRO A 195 -0.26 -3.44 -19.02
CA PRO A 195 0.10 -2.31 -19.86
C PRO A 195 -0.46 -2.42 -21.28
N LYS A 196 -0.86 -3.63 -21.70
CA LYS A 196 -1.45 -3.88 -23.03
C LYS A 196 -2.96 -3.66 -23.07
N GLU A 197 -3.61 -3.61 -21.92
CA GLU A 197 -5.03 -3.25 -21.84
C GLU A 197 -5.23 -1.76 -22.07
N LYS A 198 -5.90 -1.39 -23.15
CA LYS A 198 -6.34 0.00 -23.35
C LYS A 198 -7.25 0.41 -22.20
N PRO A 199 -7.14 1.64 -21.67
CA PRO A 199 -8.14 2.17 -20.73
C PRO A 199 -9.53 1.95 -21.35
N LYS A 200 -10.42 1.28 -20.61
CA LYS A 200 -11.81 1.25 -21.03
C LYS A 200 -12.34 2.69 -20.99
N ASP A 201 -12.90 3.14 -22.10
CA ASP A 201 -13.62 4.40 -22.09
C ASP A 201 -14.55 4.45 -20.86
N PRO A 202 -14.65 5.60 -20.19
CA PRO A 202 -15.60 5.74 -19.09
C PRO A 202 -16.98 5.26 -19.59
N PRO A 203 -17.76 4.56 -18.76
CA PRO A 203 -19.01 3.99 -19.18
C PRO A 203 -19.84 5.07 -19.88
N LYS A 204 -20.23 4.83 -21.14
CA LYS A 204 -21.00 5.77 -21.99
C LYS A 204 -22.41 6.10 -21.43
N HIS A 205 -22.76 5.51 -20.28
CA HIS A 205 -23.96 5.88 -19.56
C HIS A 205 -23.60 6.99 -18.55
N PRO A 206 -23.87 8.26 -18.88
CA PRO A 206 -23.81 9.31 -17.87
C PRO A 206 -24.71 8.87 -16.73
N PHE A 207 -24.16 8.88 -15.53
CA PHE A 207 -24.92 8.60 -14.30
C PHE A 207 -26.23 9.39 -14.39
N ASN A 208 -27.35 8.68 -14.47
CA ASN A 208 -28.61 9.32 -14.84
C ASN A 208 -28.98 10.32 -13.75
N ILE A 209 -28.73 11.60 -14.02
CA ILE A 209 -29.00 12.74 -13.11
C ILE A 209 -30.42 12.66 -12.54
N ARG A 210 -31.39 12.12 -13.31
CA ARG A 210 -32.75 11.90 -12.82
C ARG A 210 -32.82 10.88 -11.68
N VAL A 211 -32.00 9.82 -11.73
CA VAL A 211 -31.89 8.81 -10.64
C VAL A 211 -31.25 9.45 -9.41
N LEU A 212 -30.20 10.22 -9.59
CA LEU A 212 -29.55 10.92 -8.47
C LEU A 212 -30.48 11.92 -7.81
N ASN A 213 -31.22 12.70 -8.60
CA ASN A 213 -32.18 13.68 -8.08
C ASN A 213 -33.35 12.98 -7.36
N ARG A 214 -33.81 11.84 -7.89
CA ARG A 214 -34.85 11.04 -7.23
C ARG A 214 -34.36 10.46 -5.90
N LEU A 215 -33.11 9.98 -5.82
CA LEU A 215 -32.51 9.51 -4.59
C LEU A 215 -32.30 10.64 -3.56
N LYS A 216 -31.93 11.84 -4.00
CA LYS A 216 -31.88 13.04 -3.15
C LYS A 216 -33.26 13.39 -2.59
N SER A 217 -34.29 13.43 -3.44
CA SER A 217 -35.68 13.71 -3.00
C SER A 217 -36.20 12.66 -2.01
N ILE A 218 -35.89 11.38 -2.23
CA ILE A 218 -36.25 10.31 -1.27
C ILE A 218 -35.53 10.52 0.06
N LYS A 219 -34.24 10.83 0.03
CA LYS A 219 -33.46 11.12 1.23
C LYS A 219 -34.06 12.32 2.00
N GLU A 220 -34.35 13.41 1.32
CA GLU A 220 -34.98 14.60 1.91
C GLU A 220 -36.34 14.27 2.51
N ALA A 221 -37.19 13.51 1.81
CA ALA A 221 -38.50 13.10 2.32
C ALA A 221 -38.42 12.18 3.56
N LEU A 222 -37.37 11.35 3.66
CA LEU A 222 -37.17 10.45 4.79
C LEU A 222 -36.57 11.17 6.02
N PHE A 223 -35.78 12.23 5.83
CA PHE A 223 -35.09 12.93 6.90
C PHE A 223 -35.73 14.26 7.33
N LEU A 224 -36.70 14.80 6.56
CA LEU A 224 -37.47 16.00 6.92
C LEU A 224 -38.79 15.72 7.62
N LYS A 225 -39.10 14.44 7.91
CA LYS A 225 -40.24 14.08 8.79
C LYS A 225 -39.72 13.83 10.22
N LYS A 226 -39.28 14.90 10.87
CA LYS A 226 -39.19 15.01 12.33
C LYS A 226 -39.83 16.32 12.75
#